data_aba9f71b736507a538396598bfd5007e
#
_entry.id   aba9f71b736507a538396598bfd5007e
#
_cell.length_a   1.000
_cell.length_b   1.000
_cell.length_c   1.000
_cell.angle_alpha   90.00
_cell.angle_beta   90.00
_cell.angle_gamma   90.00
#
_symmetry.space_group_name_H-M   'P 1'
#
loop_
_entity.id
_entity.type
_entity.pdbx_description
1 polymer ?
#
loop_
_entity_poly.entity_id
_entity_poly.type
_entity_poly.pdbx_seq_one_letter_code
_entity_poly.pdbx_strand_id
1 'polypeptide(L)'
;MKNKEMKTRTLWGRVAPYALAVVLCLALGWVASMLQREALAEWYPSLAKSPLTPPGIVFPLAWSALYVLIGIAFGAAWHASAESRGALLGWWGVQCVLNFLWSVSFFYARSPWAGMVVIVALLVAVVVFMVKSRRACRVAIGCFVPYLLWLAFAAYLNAYVCLYN
;
A
#
# COMPACT_ATOMS: atom_id res chain seq x y z
N MET A 1 38.25 -17.66 -3.70
CA MET A 1 37.65 -16.50 -3.03
C MET A 1 36.94 -15.58 -4.02
N LYS A 2 37.54 -15.14 -5.13
CA LYS A 2 36.95 -14.21 -6.13
C LYS A 2 35.59 -14.64 -6.71
N ASN A 3 35.36 -15.93 -6.97
CA ASN A 3 34.09 -16.45 -7.51
C ASN A 3 32.93 -16.42 -6.48
N LYS A 4 33.23 -16.54 -5.18
CA LYS A 4 32.23 -16.49 -4.11
C LYS A 4 31.77 -15.05 -3.87
N GLU A 5 32.68 -14.08 -3.92
CA GLU A 5 32.36 -12.65 -3.80
C GLU A 5 31.59 -12.11 -5.01
N MET A 6 31.92 -12.58 -6.22
CA MET A 6 31.19 -12.19 -7.45
C MET A 6 29.75 -12.76 -7.43
N LYS A 7 29.56 -13.99 -6.93
CA LYS A 7 28.24 -14.62 -6.79
C LYS A 7 27.38 -13.98 -5.70
N THR A 8 27.98 -13.53 -4.60
CA THR A 8 27.28 -12.80 -3.54
C THR A 8 26.89 -11.37 -4.00
N ARG A 9 27.74 -10.66 -4.72
CA ARG A 9 27.42 -9.33 -5.28
C ARG A 9 26.23 -9.39 -6.25
N THR A 10 26.15 -10.41 -7.10
CA THR A 10 25.01 -10.60 -8.02
C THR A 10 23.72 -11.00 -7.30
N LEU A 11 23.77 -11.77 -6.23
CA LEU A 11 22.61 -12.11 -5.40
C LEU A 11 22.07 -10.88 -4.67
N TRP A 12 22.95 -10.10 -4.05
CA TRP A 12 22.57 -8.84 -3.39
C TRP A 12 21.92 -7.85 -4.37
N GLY A 13 22.46 -7.69 -5.56
CA GLY A 13 21.88 -6.82 -6.57
C GLY A 13 20.46 -7.23 -7.01
N ARG A 14 20.13 -8.52 -6.89
CA ARG A 14 18.79 -9.04 -7.19
C ARG A 14 17.83 -8.88 -6.03
N VAL A 15 18.27 -9.10 -4.80
CA VAL A 15 17.40 -9.15 -3.60
C VAL A 15 17.22 -7.76 -2.97
N ALA A 16 18.24 -6.90 -3.04
CA ALA A 16 18.22 -5.60 -2.39
C ALA A 16 17.00 -4.73 -2.73
N PRO A 17 16.54 -4.62 -4.00
CA PRO A 17 15.36 -3.81 -4.32
C PRO A 17 14.09 -4.29 -3.60
N TYR A 18 13.92 -5.60 -3.43
CA TYR A 18 12.79 -6.17 -2.69
C TYR A 18 12.87 -5.84 -1.20
N ALA A 19 14.03 -6.11 -0.59
CA ALA A 19 14.22 -5.91 0.84
C ALA A 19 14.09 -4.43 1.23
N LEU A 20 14.74 -3.54 0.47
CA LEU A 20 14.67 -2.10 0.71
C LEU A 20 13.24 -1.57 0.57
N ALA A 21 12.50 -2.00 -0.45
CA ALA A 21 11.13 -1.55 -0.65
C ALA A 21 10.19 -2.08 0.44
N VAL A 22 10.34 -3.33 0.87
CA VAL A 22 9.56 -3.88 2.00
C VAL A 22 9.83 -3.10 3.28
N VAL A 23 11.09 -2.83 3.60
CA VAL A 23 11.46 -2.04 4.79
C VAL A 23 10.88 -0.62 4.69
N LEU A 24 10.98 0.02 3.52
CA LEU A 24 10.42 1.35 3.29
C LEU A 24 8.89 1.37 3.47
N CYS A 25 8.18 0.41 2.89
CA CYS A 25 6.72 0.33 3.01
C CYS A 25 6.29 0.11 4.46
N LEU A 26 6.96 -0.79 5.19
CA LEU A 26 6.68 -1.02 6.61
C LEU A 26 6.99 0.21 7.47
N ALA A 27 8.08 0.93 7.17
CA ALA A 27 8.42 2.18 7.85
C ALA A 27 7.36 3.27 7.60
N LEU A 28 6.90 3.44 6.36
CA LEU A 28 5.80 4.36 6.02
C LEU A 28 4.50 4.00 6.76
N GLY A 29 4.17 2.70 6.82
CA GLY A 29 3.02 2.21 7.57
C GLY A 29 3.15 2.48 9.08
N TRP A 30 4.34 2.31 9.63
CA TRP A 30 4.62 2.64 11.03
C TRP A 30 4.46 4.14 11.31
N VAL A 31 5.00 5.02 10.45
CA VAL A 31 4.81 6.47 10.56
C VAL A 31 3.33 6.83 10.48
N ALA A 32 2.59 6.27 9.52
CA ALA A 32 1.15 6.47 9.41
C ALA A 32 0.42 6.05 10.70
N SER A 33 0.79 4.90 11.29
CA SER A 33 0.19 4.41 12.53
C SER A 33 0.43 5.35 13.72
N MET A 34 1.59 6.01 13.77
CA MET A 34 1.88 7.01 14.82
C MET A 34 0.96 8.24 14.67
N LEU A 35 0.77 8.73 13.45
CA LEU A 35 -0.10 9.87 13.17
C LEU A 35 -1.58 9.59 13.47
N GLN A 36 -2.01 8.32 13.39
CA GLN A 36 -3.39 7.91 13.61
C GLN A 36 -3.74 7.65 15.08
N ARG A 37 -2.75 7.51 15.98
CA ARG A 37 -2.95 6.99 17.35
C ARG A 37 -4.05 7.71 18.10
N GLU A 38 -4.03 9.04 18.11
CA GLU A 38 -5.03 9.86 18.81
C GLU A 38 -6.43 9.68 18.20
N ALA A 39 -6.51 9.75 16.86
CA ALA A 39 -7.78 9.57 16.17
C ALA A 39 -8.38 8.17 16.40
N LEU A 40 -7.53 7.13 16.43
CA LEU A 40 -7.98 5.76 16.71
C LEU A 40 -8.41 5.55 18.16
N ALA A 41 -7.84 6.31 19.10
CA ALA A 41 -8.20 6.20 20.52
C ALA A 41 -9.46 6.99 20.88
N GLU A 42 -9.68 8.16 20.28
CA GLU A 42 -10.70 9.10 20.70
C GLU A 42 -11.83 9.31 19.68
N TRP A 43 -11.44 9.60 18.43
CA TRP A 43 -12.41 9.99 17.40
C TRP A 43 -13.04 8.78 16.68
N TYR A 44 -12.24 7.82 16.22
CA TYR A 44 -12.75 6.67 15.47
C TYR A 44 -13.73 5.79 16.27
N PRO A 45 -13.59 5.59 17.59
CA PRO A 45 -14.57 4.88 18.39
C PRO A 45 -15.94 5.55 18.44
N SER A 46 -16.02 6.88 18.38
CA SER A 46 -17.27 7.63 18.44
C SER A 46 -18.11 7.59 17.15
N LEU A 47 -17.51 7.15 16.03
CA LEU A 47 -18.19 7.10 14.74
C LEU A 47 -19.18 5.93 14.65
N ALA A 48 -20.29 6.15 13.94
CA ALA A 48 -21.16 5.09 13.47
C ALA A 48 -20.41 4.25 12.40
N LYS A 49 -20.11 2.99 12.72
CA LYS A 49 -19.33 2.07 11.89
C LYS A 49 -20.20 0.98 11.30
N SER A 50 -19.82 0.51 10.11
CA SER A 50 -20.45 -0.62 9.46
C SER A 50 -20.45 -1.86 10.37
N PRO A 51 -21.53 -2.66 10.39
CA PRO A 51 -21.55 -3.97 11.03
C PRO A 51 -20.46 -4.93 10.53
N LEU A 52 -19.93 -4.69 9.31
CA LEU A 52 -18.82 -5.46 8.73
C LEU A 52 -17.44 -4.96 9.18
N THR A 53 -17.37 -3.93 10.05
CA THR A 53 -16.08 -3.45 10.55
C THR A 53 -15.38 -4.52 11.39
N PRO A 54 -14.19 -5.00 10.97
CA PRO A 54 -13.50 -6.07 11.68
C PRO A 54 -12.94 -5.58 13.04
N PRO A 55 -12.59 -6.50 13.93
CA PRO A 55 -11.88 -6.17 15.17
C PRO A 55 -10.60 -5.36 14.88
N GLY A 56 -10.27 -4.41 15.76
CA GLY A 56 -9.17 -3.45 15.55
C GLY A 56 -7.82 -4.08 15.22
N ILE A 57 -7.53 -5.30 15.74
CA ILE A 57 -6.28 -6.02 15.47
C ILE A 57 -6.14 -6.47 14.00
N VAL A 58 -7.24 -6.64 13.28
CA VAL A 58 -7.21 -7.07 11.86
C VAL A 58 -6.55 -6.02 10.99
N PHE A 59 -6.75 -4.73 11.27
CA PHE A 59 -6.17 -3.64 10.47
C PHE A 59 -4.64 -3.64 10.44
N PRO A 60 -3.91 -3.62 11.58
CA PRO A 60 -2.45 -3.65 11.54
C PRO A 60 -1.89 -4.93 10.94
N LEU A 61 -2.53 -6.09 11.15
CA LEU A 61 -2.10 -7.35 10.55
C LEU A 61 -2.27 -7.33 9.01
N ALA A 62 -3.43 -6.90 8.52
CA ALA A 62 -3.70 -6.80 7.09
C ALA A 62 -2.75 -5.81 6.42
N TRP A 63 -2.62 -4.59 6.96
CA TRP A 63 -1.73 -3.58 6.38
C TRP A 63 -0.26 -4.01 6.40
N SER A 64 0.21 -4.68 7.46
CA SER A 64 1.58 -5.21 7.49
C SER A 64 1.84 -6.22 6.38
N ALA A 65 0.91 -7.16 6.18
CA ALA A 65 0.99 -8.13 5.09
C ALA A 65 0.97 -7.43 3.72
N LEU A 66 0.09 -6.44 3.54
CA LEU A 66 -0.01 -5.68 2.30
C LEU A 66 1.25 -4.85 2.02
N TYR A 67 1.86 -4.21 3.01
CA TYR A 67 3.12 -3.48 2.82
C TYR A 67 4.27 -4.40 2.39
N VAL A 68 4.31 -5.64 2.87
CA VAL A 68 5.25 -6.65 2.36
C VAL A 68 4.98 -6.93 0.88
N LEU A 69 3.73 -7.17 0.49
CA LEU A 69 3.35 -7.44 -0.90
C LEU A 69 3.63 -6.24 -1.82
N ILE A 70 3.35 -5.01 -1.37
CA ILE A 70 3.66 -3.76 -2.10
C ILE A 70 5.17 -3.64 -2.32
N GLY A 71 5.98 -3.94 -1.32
CA GLY A 71 7.44 -3.95 -1.43
C GLY A 71 7.96 -5.03 -2.39
N ILE A 72 7.38 -6.23 -2.37
CA ILE A 72 7.69 -7.30 -3.32
C ILE A 72 7.35 -6.87 -4.75
N ALA A 73 6.21 -6.24 -4.96
CA ALA A 73 5.80 -5.72 -6.27
C ALA A 73 6.78 -4.66 -6.80
N PHE A 74 7.33 -3.79 -5.94
CA PHE A 74 8.40 -2.86 -6.32
C PHE A 74 9.62 -3.59 -6.85
N GLY A 75 10.15 -4.57 -6.10
CA GLY A 75 11.33 -5.33 -6.50
C GLY A 75 11.11 -6.04 -7.84
N ALA A 76 9.91 -6.57 -8.07
CA ALA A 76 9.52 -7.19 -9.32
C ALA A 76 9.46 -6.17 -10.48
N ALA A 77 8.89 -4.98 -10.24
CA ALA A 77 8.85 -3.89 -11.20
C ALA A 77 10.25 -3.31 -11.50
N TRP A 78 11.14 -3.28 -10.51
CA TRP A 78 12.53 -2.86 -10.66
C TRP A 78 13.30 -3.72 -11.67
N HIS A 79 12.99 -5.01 -11.69
CA HIS A 79 13.62 -5.97 -12.61
C HIS A 79 12.88 -6.13 -13.95
N ALA A 80 11.82 -5.35 -14.19
CA ALA A 80 11.15 -5.29 -15.48
C ALA A 80 12.06 -4.70 -16.57
N SER A 81 11.66 -4.84 -17.83
CA SER A 81 12.40 -4.26 -18.97
C SER A 81 12.57 -2.75 -18.79
N ALA A 82 13.66 -2.19 -19.33
CA ALA A 82 13.97 -0.76 -19.23
C ALA A 82 12.82 0.12 -19.74
N GLU A 83 12.14 -0.31 -20.81
CA GLU A 83 11.00 0.36 -21.42
C GLU A 83 9.80 0.49 -20.45
N SER A 84 9.51 -0.57 -19.68
CA SER A 84 8.34 -0.61 -18.77
C SER A 84 8.65 -0.09 -17.37
N ARG A 85 9.90 -0.19 -16.94
CA ARG A 85 10.34 0.09 -15.56
C ARG A 85 9.93 1.47 -15.07
N GLY A 86 10.24 2.52 -15.85
CA GLY A 86 9.96 3.90 -15.46
C GLY A 86 8.48 4.15 -15.14
N ALA A 87 7.60 3.67 -16.02
CA ALA A 87 6.16 3.80 -15.82
C ALA A 87 5.65 2.99 -14.61
N LEU A 88 6.17 1.76 -14.42
CA LEU A 88 5.78 0.91 -13.28
C LEU A 88 6.22 1.53 -11.95
N LEU A 89 7.47 1.98 -11.84
CA LEU A 89 7.97 2.62 -10.62
C LEU A 89 7.27 3.94 -10.32
N GLY A 90 6.94 4.72 -11.36
CA GLY A 90 6.16 5.95 -11.21
C GLY A 90 4.78 5.69 -10.60
N TRP A 91 4.00 4.75 -11.15
CA TRP A 91 2.69 4.41 -10.63
C TRP A 91 2.75 3.71 -9.28
N TRP A 92 3.79 2.93 -9.01
CA TRP A 92 4.04 2.38 -7.68
C TRP A 92 4.28 3.52 -6.66
N GLY A 93 5.05 4.54 -7.02
CA GLY A 93 5.27 5.71 -6.17
C GLY A 93 3.98 6.51 -5.92
N VAL A 94 3.19 6.75 -6.97
CA VAL A 94 1.89 7.44 -6.87
C VAL A 94 0.96 6.74 -5.89
N GLN A 95 0.82 5.40 -5.98
CA GLN A 95 -0.04 4.67 -5.05
C GLN A 95 0.51 4.70 -3.61
N CYS A 96 1.84 4.69 -3.38
CA CYS A 96 2.40 4.83 -2.04
C CYS A 96 2.06 6.20 -1.42
N VAL A 97 2.19 7.28 -2.19
CA VAL A 97 1.83 8.63 -1.74
C VAL A 97 0.35 8.72 -1.42
N LEU A 98 -0.53 8.23 -2.30
CA LEU A 98 -1.97 8.24 -2.08
C LEU A 98 -2.39 7.37 -0.90
N ASN A 99 -1.73 6.22 -0.69
CA ASN A 99 -1.97 5.36 0.47
C ASN A 99 -1.67 6.10 1.79
N PHE A 100 -0.55 6.78 1.86
CA PHE A 100 -0.18 7.59 3.02
C PHE A 100 -1.14 8.77 3.20
N LEU A 101 -1.46 9.49 2.13
CA LEU A 101 -2.40 10.62 2.16
C LEU A 101 -3.80 10.21 2.60
N TRP A 102 -4.27 9.00 2.21
CA TRP A 102 -5.56 8.50 2.71
C TRP A 102 -5.56 8.37 4.23
N SER A 103 -4.52 7.80 4.79
CA SER A 103 -4.35 7.69 6.23
C SER A 103 -4.36 9.06 6.92
N VAL A 104 -3.62 10.03 6.36
CA VAL A 104 -3.58 11.41 6.88
C VAL A 104 -4.95 12.08 6.75
N SER A 105 -5.61 11.98 5.61
CA SER A 105 -6.90 12.64 5.36
C SER A 105 -8.02 12.07 6.23
N PHE A 106 -8.11 10.74 6.32
CA PHE A 106 -9.19 10.10 7.06
C PHE A 106 -8.99 10.20 8.58
N PHE A 107 -7.81 9.82 9.08
CA PHE A 107 -7.57 9.74 10.52
C PHE A 107 -7.00 11.02 11.11
N TYR A 108 -5.86 11.51 10.60
CA TYR A 108 -5.20 12.67 11.19
C TYR A 108 -6.02 13.95 11.02
N ALA A 109 -6.52 14.20 9.82
CA ALA A 109 -7.41 15.34 9.55
C ALA A 109 -8.87 15.10 9.97
N ARG A 110 -9.20 13.88 10.44
CA ARG A 110 -10.56 13.47 10.87
C ARG A 110 -11.64 13.82 9.82
N SER A 111 -11.29 13.67 8.52
CA SER A 111 -12.15 14.04 7.41
C SER A 111 -12.53 12.82 6.54
N PRO A 112 -13.67 12.16 6.80
CA PRO A 112 -14.11 10.99 6.03
C PRO A 112 -14.28 11.29 4.54
N TRP A 113 -14.79 12.46 4.17
CA TRP A 113 -14.99 12.87 2.78
C TRP A 113 -13.66 13.09 2.04
N ALA A 114 -12.68 13.76 2.66
CA ALA A 114 -11.34 13.88 2.09
C ALA A 114 -10.69 12.50 1.94
N GLY A 115 -10.83 11.61 2.95
CA GLY A 115 -10.41 10.23 2.88
C GLY A 115 -11.06 9.49 1.71
N MET A 116 -12.36 9.71 1.45
CA MET A 116 -13.08 9.09 0.34
C MET A 116 -12.50 9.51 -1.02
N VAL A 117 -12.24 10.79 -1.23
CA VAL A 117 -11.63 11.27 -2.48
C VAL A 117 -10.26 10.61 -2.70
N VAL A 118 -9.44 10.57 -1.66
CA VAL A 118 -8.08 10.01 -1.76
C VAL A 118 -8.11 8.50 -2.00
N ILE A 119 -8.99 7.73 -1.32
CA ILE A 119 -9.05 6.27 -1.51
C ILE A 119 -9.56 5.89 -2.90
N VAL A 120 -10.47 6.67 -3.48
CA VAL A 120 -10.91 6.48 -4.87
C VAL A 120 -9.76 6.74 -5.84
N ALA A 121 -9.00 7.82 -5.65
CA ALA A 121 -7.80 8.09 -6.44
C ALA A 121 -6.75 6.97 -6.29
N LEU A 122 -6.58 6.44 -5.08
CA LEU A 122 -5.70 5.32 -4.79
C LEU A 122 -6.14 4.03 -5.51
N LEU A 123 -7.43 3.70 -5.49
CA LEU A 123 -7.98 2.57 -6.24
C LEU A 123 -7.68 2.69 -7.74
N VAL A 124 -7.87 3.87 -8.32
CA VAL A 124 -7.53 4.14 -9.72
C VAL A 124 -6.04 3.92 -9.97
N ALA A 125 -5.16 4.47 -9.13
CA ALA A 125 -3.71 4.32 -9.26
C ALA A 125 -3.26 2.85 -9.20
N VAL A 126 -3.85 2.07 -8.28
CA VAL A 126 -3.60 0.62 -8.14
C VAL A 126 -4.03 -0.13 -9.39
N VAL A 127 -5.23 0.15 -9.92
CA VAL A 127 -5.72 -0.47 -11.16
C VAL A 127 -4.81 -0.13 -12.35
N VAL A 128 -4.40 1.15 -12.49
CA VAL A 128 -3.48 1.56 -13.56
C VAL A 128 -2.13 0.85 -13.45
N PHE A 129 -1.56 0.75 -12.23
CA PHE A 129 -0.35 -0.02 -12.00
C PHE A 129 -0.51 -1.48 -12.42
N MET A 130 -1.60 -2.14 -12.03
CA MET A 130 -1.89 -3.53 -12.38
C MET A 130 -2.04 -3.71 -13.90
N VAL A 131 -2.76 -2.81 -14.59
CA VAL A 131 -2.93 -2.85 -16.04
C VAL A 131 -1.58 -2.71 -16.76
N LYS A 132 -0.73 -1.77 -16.33
CA LYS A 132 0.62 -1.61 -16.90
C LYS A 132 1.53 -2.80 -16.61
N SER A 133 1.34 -3.47 -15.48
CA SER A 133 2.13 -4.66 -15.09
C SER A 133 1.74 -5.93 -15.87
N ARG A 134 0.60 -5.96 -16.57
CA ARG A 134 0.04 -7.19 -17.20
C ARG A 134 1.03 -7.92 -18.10
N ARG A 135 1.78 -7.18 -18.91
CA ARG A 135 2.75 -7.75 -19.86
C ARG A 135 4.17 -7.74 -19.33
N ALA A 136 4.49 -6.87 -18.39
CA ALA A 136 5.84 -6.66 -17.88
C ALA A 136 6.18 -7.48 -16.63
N CYS A 137 5.22 -7.68 -15.72
CA CYS A 137 5.50 -8.30 -14.43
C CYS A 137 4.25 -8.94 -13.78
N ARG A 138 4.03 -10.24 -14.01
CA ARG A 138 2.89 -10.98 -13.43
C ARG A 138 2.95 -11.08 -11.90
N VAL A 139 4.16 -11.12 -11.33
CA VAL A 139 4.35 -11.16 -9.85
C VAL A 139 3.78 -9.92 -9.20
N ALA A 140 4.00 -8.73 -9.79
CA ALA A 140 3.45 -7.49 -9.28
C ALA A 140 1.92 -7.50 -9.24
N ILE A 141 1.26 -8.09 -10.24
CA ILE A 141 -0.20 -8.25 -10.26
C ILE A 141 -0.65 -9.15 -9.11
N GLY A 142 -0.02 -10.34 -8.94
CA GLY A 142 -0.36 -11.26 -7.87
C GLY A 142 -0.29 -10.61 -6.49
N CYS A 143 0.74 -9.77 -6.24
CA CYS A 143 0.88 -9.01 -5.01
C CYS A 143 -0.21 -7.93 -4.85
N PHE A 144 -0.69 -7.35 -5.96
CA PHE A 144 -1.65 -6.24 -5.91
C PHE A 144 -3.12 -6.69 -5.90
N VAL A 145 -3.44 -7.95 -6.22
CA VAL A 145 -4.81 -8.47 -6.11
C VAL A 145 -5.34 -8.38 -4.66
N PRO A 146 -4.67 -8.96 -3.63
CA PRO A 146 -5.15 -8.82 -2.25
C PRO A 146 -5.17 -7.36 -1.79
N TYR A 147 -4.24 -6.52 -2.26
CA TYR A 147 -4.24 -5.10 -1.95
C TYR A 147 -5.45 -4.38 -2.53
N LEU A 148 -5.81 -4.63 -3.80
CA LEU A 148 -7.00 -4.05 -4.43
C LEU A 148 -8.29 -4.45 -3.69
N LEU A 149 -8.40 -5.73 -3.30
CA LEU A 149 -9.57 -6.22 -2.56
C LEU A 149 -9.67 -5.54 -1.18
N TRP A 150 -8.55 -5.39 -0.47
CA TRP A 150 -8.53 -4.69 0.81
C TRP A 150 -8.88 -3.21 0.67
N LEU A 151 -8.37 -2.53 -0.37
CA LEU A 151 -8.71 -1.13 -0.65
C LEU A 151 -10.19 -0.95 -0.99
N ALA A 152 -10.79 -1.84 -1.76
CA ALA A 152 -12.22 -1.82 -2.05
C ALA A 152 -13.05 -1.96 -0.76
N PHE A 153 -12.62 -2.85 0.13
CA PHE A 153 -13.25 -3.01 1.45
C PHE A 153 -13.05 -1.77 2.33
N ALA A 154 -11.85 -1.20 2.37
CA ALA A 154 -11.57 0.03 3.11
C ALA A 154 -12.39 1.23 2.57
N ALA A 155 -12.56 1.32 1.24
CA ALA A 155 -13.41 2.33 0.61
C ALA A 155 -14.88 2.16 1.01
N TYR A 156 -15.38 0.92 1.09
CA TYR A 156 -16.72 0.63 1.61
C TYR A 156 -16.87 1.10 3.07
N LEU A 157 -15.91 0.79 3.94
CA LEU A 157 -15.95 1.24 5.34
C LEU A 157 -15.89 2.76 5.45
N ASN A 158 -15.06 3.43 4.63
CA ASN A 158 -14.99 4.88 4.56
C ASN A 158 -16.33 5.49 4.08
N ALA A 159 -16.95 4.90 3.03
CA ALA A 159 -18.25 5.35 2.53
C ALA A 159 -19.33 5.25 3.61
N TYR A 160 -19.33 4.16 4.37
CA TYR A 160 -20.26 3.99 5.49
C TYR A 160 -20.11 5.12 6.51
N VAL A 161 -18.87 5.45 6.89
CA VAL A 161 -18.60 6.57 7.81
C VAL A 161 -19.08 7.90 7.23
N CYS A 162 -18.88 8.16 5.94
CA CYS A 162 -19.36 9.39 5.28
C CYS A 162 -20.88 9.54 5.30
N LEU A 163 -21.61 8.41 5.19
CA LEU A 163 -23.07 8.43 5.06
C LEU A 163 -23.82 8.49 6.40
N TYR A 164 -23.19 7.99 7.47
CA TYR A 164 -23.84 7.82 8.76
C TYR A 164 -23.27 8.71 9.87
N ASN A 165 -22.37 9.62 9.55
CA ASN A 165 -21.83 10.66 10.44
C ASN A 165 -21.83 12.02 9.74
#